data_687bbd9b801c1a46b105a31c13218742
#
_entry.id   687bbd9b801c1a46b105a31c13218742
#
_cell.length_a   1.000
_cell.length_b   1.000
_cell.length_c   1.000
_cell.angle_alpha   90.00
_cell.angle_beta   90.00
_cell.angle_gamma   90.00
#
_symmetry.space_group_name_H-M   'P 1'
#
loop_
_entity.id
_entity.type
_entity.pdbx_description
1 polymer ?
#
loop_
_entity_poly.entity_id
_entity_poly.type
_entity_poly.pdbx_seq_one_letter_code
_entity_poly.pdbx_strand_id
1 'polypeptide(L)'
;ASWQPVGKDLAQYKSECRHGIGYTKISADYSDIHSEALYYVPLGKSYEVWALSVTNHSDHERNLTLSGYAEFTNHSNYEQDQVNLQYSLFISRTLFEGNRITQQIHGNLDAIPENENVDEKNVTERFFGLAGAEVSSYCGDKNEFLGSYHGYGNPEGIVCGDLGDKTSYNENSCGALSCKITLKAGETRTIAFLLGMKPSSEAAEVIR
;
A
#
# COMPACT_ATOMS: atom_id res chain seq x y z
N ALA A 1 -3.98 -20.17 -3.46
CA ALA A 1 -2.91 -19.68 -4.35
C ALA A 1 -2.97 -18.17 -4.39
N SER A 2 -1.85 -17.51 -4.43
CA SER A 2 -1.73 -16.06 -4.63
C SER A 2 -1.04 -15.78 -5.95
N TRP A 3 -1.36 -14.66 -6.58
CA TRP A 3 -0.66 -14.18 -7.76
C TRP A 3 -0.53 -12.66 -7.75
N GLN A 4 0.42 -12.16 -8.53
CA GLN A 4 0.63 -10.74 -8.71
C GLN A 4 0.44 -10.42 -10.20
N PRO A 5 -0.25 -9.34 -10.58
CA PRO A 5 -0.38 -8.93 -11.98
C PRO A 5 0.95 -8.48 -12.59
N VAL A 6 1.92 -8.14 -11.73
CA VAL A 6 3.30 -7.80 -12.10
C VAL A 6 4.22 -8.71 -11.30
N GLY A 7 4.92 -9.63 -11.92
CA GLY A 7 5.78 -10.53 -11.18
C GLY A 7 6.49 -11.58 -12.01
N LYS A 8 7.17 -12.45 -11.31
CA LYS A 8 8.18 -13.36 -11.85
C LYS A 8 7.61 -14.49 -12.70
N ASP A 9 6.38 -14.92 -12.45
CA ASP A 9 5.80 -16.12 -13.09
C ASP A 9 4.69 -15.77 -14.09
N LEU A 10 4.95 -14.81 -14.99
CA LEU A 10 4.04 -14.41 -16.05
C LEU A 10 3.63 -15.58 -16.98
N ALA A 11 4.37 -16.68 -16.95
CA ALA A 11 4.02 -17.88 -17.72
C ALA A 11 2.77 -18.62 -17.19
N GLN A 12 2.36 -18.37 -15.94
CA GLN A 12 1.21 -19.05 -15.32
C GLN A 12 -0.13 -18.33 -15.55
N TYR A 13 -0.08 -17.08 -15.98
CA TYR A 13 -1.27 -16.25 -16.21
C TYR A 13 -1.08 -15.28 -17.36
N LYS A 14 -2.17 -14.91 -18.00
CA LYS A 14 -2.16 -13.92 -19.07
C LYS A 14 -2.19 -12.53 -18.44
N SER A 15 -1.21 -11.70 -18.79
CA SER A 15 -1.16 -10.30 -18.32
C SER A 15 -0.96 -9.32 -19.47
N GLU A 16 -1.49 -8.11 -19.31
CA GLU A 16 -1.32 -7.00 -20.23
C GLU A 16 -1.03 -5.73 -19.45
N CYS A 17 -0.12 -4.90 -19.95
CA CYS A 17 0.17 -3.58 -19.42
C CYS A 17 -0.05 -2.54 -20.51
N ARG A 18 -0.81 -1.48 -20.20
CA ARG A 18 -1.07 -0.33 -21.09
C ARG A 18 -0.72 0.96 -20.39
N HIS A 19 0.04 1.80 -21.06
CA HIS A 19 0.35 3.14 -20.61
C HIS A 19 -0.39 4.17 -21.46
N GLY A 20 -1.03 5.13 -20.80
CA GLY A 20 -1.63 6.31 -21.41
C GLY A 20 -1.06 7.59 -20.81
N ILE A 21 -1.55 8.74 -21.30
CA ILE A 21 -1.18 10.04 -20.72
C ILE A 21 -1.84 10.15 -19.34
N GLY A 22 -1.02 10.08 -18.27
CA GLY A 22 -1.50 10.23 -16.90
C GLY A 22 -2.08 8.96 -16.25
N TYR A 23 -1.96 7.79 -16.88
CA TYR A 23 -2.36 6.53 -16.25
C TYR A 23 -1.55 5.33 -16.72
N THR A 24 -1.52 4.31 -15.88
CA THR A 24 -1.05 2.97 -16.23
C THR A 24 -2.13 1.97 -15.86
N LYS A 25 -2.43 1.03 -16.76
CA LYS A 25 -3.39 -0.05 -16.56
C LYS A 25 -2.69 -1.38 -16.69
N ILE A 26 -2.84 -2.24 -15.68
CA ILE A 26 -2.28 -3.60 -15.66
C ILE A 26 -3.45 -4.55 -15.43
N SER A 27 -3.60 -5.53 -16.31
CA SER A 27 -4.60 -6.57 -16.16
C SER A 27 -3.99 -7.96 -16.17
N ALA A 28 -4.64 -8.91 -15.49
CA ALA A 28 -4.23 -10.30 -15.44
C ALA A 28 -5.44 -11.22 -15.33
N ASP A 29 -5.36 -12.33 -16.06
CA ASP A 29 -6.33 -13.45 -15.97
C ASP A 29 -5.65 -14.66 -15.33
N TYR A 30 -6.25 -15.17 -14.26
CA TYR A 30 -5.78 -16.36 -13.56
C TYR A 30 -6.94 -17.09 -12.88
N SER A 31 -7.06 -18.39 -13.13
CA SER A 31 -8.06 -19.26 -12.45
C SER A 31 -9.49 -18.68 -12.48
N ASP A 32 -9.94 -18.25 -13.68
CA ASP A 32 -11.25 -17.64 -13.94
C ASP A 32 -11.51 -16.33 -13.19
N ILE A 33 -10.47 -15.70 -12.68
CA ILE A 33 -10.52 -14.36 -12.14
C ILE A 33 -9.79 -13.41 -13.09
N HIS A 34 -10.49 -12.36 -13.52
CA HIS A 34 -9.90 -11.21 -14.19
C HIS A 34 -9.65 -10.10 -13.18
N SER A 35 -8.43 -9.57 -13.14
CA SER A 35 -8.07 -8.41 -12.34
C SER A 35 -7.54 -7.29 -13.22
N GLU A 36 -7.97 -6.07 -12.98
CA GLU A 36 -7.51 -4.87 -13.65
C GLU A 36 -7.17 -3.80 -12.63
N ALA A 37 -5.92 -3.36 -12.59
CA ALA A 37 -5.44 -2.27 -11.75
C ALA A 37 -5.16 -1.03 -12.61
N LEU A 38 -5.83 0.07 -12.32
CA LEU A 38 -5.65 1.38 -12.94
C LEU A 38 -4.93 2.32 -11.97
N TYR A 39 -3.73 2.74 -12.32
CA TYR A 39 -2.89 3.66 -11.56
C TYR A 39 -2.97 5.07 -12.17
N TYR A 40 -3.29 6.06 -11.37
CA TYR A 40 -3.32 7.46 -11.80
C TYR A 40 -3.21 8.43 -10.62
N VAL A 41 -2.78 9.65 -10.92
CA VAL A 41 -2.77 10.77 -9.97
C VAL A 41 -3.89 11.73 -10.37
N PRO A 42 -4.92 11.97 -9.53
CA PRO A 42 -5.94 12.96 -9.83
C PRO A 42 -5.37 14.38 -9.90
N LEU A 43 -5.87 15.20 -10.82
CA LEU A 43 -5.39 16.58 -11.00
C LEU A 43 -5.51 17.40 -9.71
N GLY A 44 -4.41 18.05 -9.34
CA GLY A 44 -4.35 18.90 -8.14
C GLY A 44 -4.35 18.14 -6.81
N LYS A 45 -4.12 16.82 -6.83
CA LYS A 45 -4.03 15.99 -5.63
C LYS A 45 -2.62 15.51 -5.41
N SER A 46 -2.26 15.29 -4.13
CA SER A 46 -0.96 14.79 -3.68
C SER A 46 -1.02 13.32 -3.29
N TYR A 47 -1.85 12.53 -3.98
CA TYR A 47 -1.95 11.09 -3.82
C TYR A 47 -2.22 10.40 -5.15
N GLU A 48 -1.74 9.19 -5.24
CA GLU A 48 -1.97 8.24 -6.33
C GLU A 48 -3.13 7.31 -5.96
N VAL A 49 -3.93 6.96 -6.96
CA VAL A 49 -5.04 6.01 -6.84
C VAL A 49 -4.69 4.75 -7.62
N TRP A 50 -4.83 3.60 -6.98
CA TRP A 50 -4.73 2.26 -7.56
C TRP A 50 -6.13 1.63 -7.54
N ALA A 51 -6.92 1.92 -8.56
CA ALA A 51 -8.26 1.36 -8.67
C ALA A 51 -8.17 -0.09 -9.17
N LEU A 52 -8.52 -1.04 -8.31
CA LEU A 52 -8.48 -2.48 -8.59
C LEU A 52 -9.89 -3.01 -8.81
N SER A 53 -10.19 -3.42 -10.05
CA SER A 53 -11.42 -4.11 -10.42
C SER A 53 -11.15 -5.62 -10.54
N VAL A 54 -11.97 -6.43 -9.90
CA VAL A 54 -11.85 -7.89 -9.93
C VAL A 54 -13.17 -8.49 -10.37
N THR A 55 -13.12 -9.34 -11.40
CA THR A 55 -14.28 -10.03 -11.99
C THR A 55 -14.14 -11.53 -11.83
N ASN A 56 -15.19 -12.17 -11.36
CA ASN A 56 -15.29 -13.61 -11.29
C ASN A 56 -15.94 -14.19 -12.56
N HIS A 57 -15.17 -14.82 -13.42
CA HIS A 57 -15.64 -15.49 -14.64
C HIS A 57 -16.03 -16.96 -14.44
N SER A 58 -15.84 -17.49 -13.21
CA SER A 58 -16.29 -18.86 -12.90
C SER A 58 -17.81 -18.93 -12.75
N ASP A 59 -18.35 -20.13 -12.74
CA ASP A 59 -19.77 -20.44 -12.55
C ASP A 59 -20.22 -20.54 -11.09
N HIS A 60 -19.31 -20.26 -10.15
CA HIS A 60 -19.56 -20.37 -8.71
C HIS A 60 -19.01 -19.14 -7.96
N GLU A 61 -19.45 -19.02 -6.72
CA GLU A 61 -18.96 -17.95 -5.81
C GLU A 61 -17.49 -18.13 -5.45
N ARG A 62 -16.76 -17.04 -5.42
CA ARG A 62 -15.33 -17.01 -5.06
C ARG A 62 -15.10 -16.07 -3.88
N ASN A 63 -14.34 -16.55 -2.90
CA ASN A 63 -13.84 -15.77 -1.78
C ASN A 63 -12.37 -15.41 -2.04
N LEU A 64 -12.07 -14.13 -2.07
CA LEU A 64 -10.75 -13.59 -2.40
C LEU A 64 -10.25 -12.68 -1.29
N THR A 65 -8.94 -12.73 -1.06
CA THR A 65 -8.22 -11.69 -0.30
C THR A 65 -7.48 -10.82 -1.28
N LEU A 66 -7.77 -9.52 -1.27
CA LEU A 66 -7.07 -8.52 -2.08
C LEU A 66 -6.11 -7.77 -1.18
N SER A 67 -4.85 -7.67 -1.60
CA SER A 67 -3.80 -7.00 -0.82
C SER A 67 -3.09 -5.97 -1.66
N GLY A 68 -2.85 -4.79 -1.07
CA GLY A 68 -1.98 -3.75 -1.60
C GLY A 68 -0.74 -3.59 -0.73
N TYR A 69 0.37 -3.23 -1.36
CA TYR A 69 1.65 -3.01 -0.69
C TYR A 69 2.37 -1.80 -1.28
N ALA A 70 2.88 -0.95 -0.40
CA ALA A 70 3.76 0.17 -0.75
C ALA A 70 4.86 0.34 0.30
N GLU A 71 6.06 0.71 -0.14
CA GLU A 71 7.14 1.10 0.77
C GLU A 71 7.15 2.61 0.95
N PHE A 72 7.40 3.04 2.18
CA PHE A 72 7.61 4.45 2.49
C PHE A 72 9.11 4.76 2.50
N THR A 73 9.48 5.92 1.96
CA THR A 73 10.81 6.49 2.21
C THR A 73 10.86 7.06 3.62
N ASN A 74 12.00 6.95 4.29
CA ASN A 74 12.14 7.40 5.68
C ASN A 74 12.50 8.88 5.79
N HIS A 75 12.91 9.51 4.70
CA HIS A 75 13.30 10.92 4.68
C HIS A 75 12.63 11.66 3.52
N SER A 76 12.57 12.97 3.60
CA SER A 76 12.10 13.84 2.51
C SER A 76 13.08 13.91 1.34
N ASN A 77 14.32 13.51 1.54
CA ASN A 77 15.39 13.52 0.57
C ASN A 77 15.95 12.11 0.38
N TYR A 78 15.86 11.59 -0.84
CA TYR A 78 16.35 10.26 -1.21
C TYR A 78 17.86 10.07 -0.95
N GLU A 79 18.67 11.12 -1.14
CA GLU A 79 20.11 11.06 -0.85
C GLU A 79 20.38 10.84 0.65
N GLN A 80 19.61 11.46 1.52
CA GLN A 80 19.74 11.27 2.97
C GLN A 80 19.35 9.86 3.39
N ASP A 81 18.31 9.29 2.78
CA ASP A 81 17.93 7.90 3.04
C ASP A 81 19.04 6.91 2.66
N GLN A 82 19.79 7.19 1.61
CA GLN A 82 20.91 6.33 1.18
C GLN A 82 22.16 6.51 2.03
N VAL A 83 22.52 7.74 2.37
CA VAL A 83 23.78 8.06 3.06
C VAL A 83 23.67 7.77 4.56
N ASN A 84 22.48 7.88 5.14
CA ASN A 84 22.28 7.82 6.58
C ASN A 84 21.12 6.90 6.99
N LEU A 85 21.11 5.70 6.42
CA LEU A 85 20.04 4.72 6.60
C LEU A 85 19.71 4.44 8.08
N GLN A 86 20.71 4.33 8.93
CA GLN A 86 20.49 4.09 10.37
C GLN A 86 19.70 5.22 11.02
N TYR A 87 20.03 6.48 10.70
CA TYR A 87 19.31 7.62 11.23
C TYR A 87 17.87 7.65 10.76
N SER A 88 17.64 7.35 9.47
CA SER A 88 16.31 7.31 8.88
C SER A 88 15.41 6.26 9.56
N LEU A 89 15.96 5.11 9.97
CA LEU A 89 15.20 4.09 10.70
C LEU A 89 14.75 4.57 12.07
N PHE A 90 15.60 5.28 12.82
CA PHE A 90 15.30 5.72 14.18
C PHE A 90 14.24 6.81 14.29
N ILE A 91 13.86 7.46 13.21
CA ILE A 91 12.93 8.58 13.22
C ILE A 91 11.54 8.25 12.68
N SER A 92 11.33 7.03 12.17
CA SER A 92 10.07 6.66 11.54
C SER A 92 9.25 5.70 12.39
N ARG A 93 7.94 5.85 12.31
CA ARG A 93 6.97 4.92 12.86
C ARG A 93 5.75 4.81 11.94
N THR A 94 5.04 3.69 11.99
CA THR A 94 3.74 3.54 11.35
C THR A 94 2.63 3.46 12.38
N LEU A 95 1.47 3.96 12.01
CA LEU A 95 0.22 3.87 12.76
C LEU A 95 -0.85 3.33 11.84
N PHE A 96 -1.78 2.54 12.40
CA PHE A 96 -2.98 2.13 11.69
C PHE A 96 -4.21 2.80 12.30
N GLU A 97 -5.00 3.48 11.45
CA GLU A 97 -6.23 4.15 11.85
C GLU A 97 -7.30 3.99 10.78
N GLY A 98 -8.42 3.42 11.16
CA GLY A 98 -9.52 3.16 10.24
C GLY A 98 -9.08 2.26 9.08
N ASN A 99 -9.04 2.79 7.86
CA ASN A 99 -8.66 2.04 6.66
C ASN A 99 -7.30 2.46 6.09
N ARG A 100 -6.38 2.98 6.91
CA ARG A 100 -5.08 3.45 6.44
C ARG A 100 -3.94 3.14 7.39
N ILE A 101 -2.77 2.96 6.83
CA ILE A 101 -1.49 3.03 7.52
C ILE A 101 -0.88 4.40 7.20
N THR A 102 -0.42 5.10 8.23
CA THR A 102 0.32 6.35 8.11
C THR A 102 1.74 6.16 8.60
N GLN A 103 2.72 6.71 7.88
CA GLN A 103 4.09 6.85 8.34
C GLN A 103 4.28 8.28 8.87
N GLN A 104 4.75 8.37 10.10
CA GLN A 104 5.19 9.62 10.72
C GLN A 104 6.71 9.61 10.85
N ILE A 105 7.32 10.73 10.49
CA ILE A 105 8.75 10.94 10.63
C ILE A 105 8.96 11.96 11.74
N HIS A 106 9.73 11.57 12.76
CA HIS A 106 10.08 12.42 13.90
C HIS A 106 11.55 12.82 13.80
N GLY A 107 11.84 14.11 13.91
CA GLY A 107 13.21 14.58 14.03
C GLY A 107 13.84 15.10 12.75
N ASN A 108 13.16 15.92 12.00
CA ASN A 108 13.81 16.77 11.03
C ASN A 108 14.57 17.88 11.78
N LEU A 109 15.74 17.51 12.32
CA LEU A 109 16.57 18.40 13.13
C LEU A 109 17.09 19.62 12.35
N ASP A 110 17.15 19.52 11.02
CA ASP A 110 17.64 20.57 10.14
C ASP A 110 16.60 21.69 9.91
N ALA A 111 15.36 21.49 10.29
CA ALA A 111 14.26 22.41 9.99
C ALA A 111 13.64 23.08 11.25
N ILE A 112 14.14 22.80 12.45
CA ILE A 112 13.59 23.36 13.69
C ILE A 112 14.43 24.55 14.12
N PRO A 113 13.93 25.79 14.02
CA PRO A 113 14.54 26.92 14.73
C PRO A 113 14.59 26.62 16.22
N GLU A 114 15.69 26.97 16.89
CA GLU A 114 15.97 26.66 18.30
C GLU A 114 14.86 27.06 19.30
N ASN A 115 13.82 27.75 18.88
CA ASN A 115 12.76 28.31 19.72
C ASN A 115 11.32 27.93 19.30
N GLU A 116 11.13 27.03 18.35
CA GLU A 116 9.78 26.56 17.98
C GLU A 116 9.51 25.18 18.56
N ASN A 117 8.44 25.05 19.33
CA ASN A 117 7.85 23.76 19.63
C ASN A 117 7.50 23.09 18.31
N VAL A 118 7.93 21.83 18.12
CA VAL A 118 7.50 21.01 17.00
C VAL A 118 5.98 20.93 17.08
N ASP A 119 5.31 21.81 16.35
CA ASP A 119 3.86 21.79 16.27
C ASP A 119 3.49 20.52 15.49
N GLU A 120 2.68 19.65 16.06
CA GLU A 120 2.16 18.45 15.43
C GLU A 120 1.51 18.75 14.06
N LYS A 121 1.13 19.98 13.81
CA LYS A 121 0.59 20.46 12.54
C LYS A 121 1.57 20.44 11.36
N ASN A 122 2.87 20.41 11.63
CA ASN A 122 3.90 20.40 10.59
C ASN A 122 4.44 19.00 10.27
N VAL A 123 3.93 17.96 10.90
CA VAL A 123 4.31 16.58 10.58
C VAL A 123 3.70 16.20 9.24
N THR A 124 4.55 15.97 8.25
CA THR A 124 4.12 15.41 6.97
C THR A 124 3.96 13.92 7.12
N GLU A 125 2.76 13.45 6.92
CA GLU A 125 2.47 12.03 6.93
C GLU A 125 2.40 11.48 5.51
N ARG A 126 3.01 10.31 5.33
CA ARG A 126 2.75 9.45 4.19
C ARG A 126 1.69 8.46 4.57
N PHE A 127 0.79 8.18 3.69
CA PHE A 127 -0.29 7.23 3.96
C PHE A 127 -0.48 6.23 2.83
N PHE A 128 -0.89 5.05 3.21
CA PHE A 128 -1.43 4.04 2.32
C PHE A 128 -2.79 3.60 2.86
N GLY A 129 -3.82 3.79 2.07
CA GLY A 129 -5.21 3.60 2.49
C GLY A 129 -5.99 2.72 1.56
N LEU A 130 -7.10 2.17 2.05
CA LEU A 130 -8.05 1.35 1.30
C LEU A 130 -9.42 2.02 1.30
N ALA A 131 -10.01 2.16 0.11
CA ALA A 131 -11.38 2.64 -0.09
C ALA A 131 -12.22 1.59 -0.81
N GLY A 132 -13.53 1.56 -0.52
CA GLY A 132 -14.48 0.62 -1.14
C GLY A 132 -14.59 -0.76 -0.46
N ALA A 133 -13.79 -1.00 0.58
CA ALA A 133 -13.87 -2.19 1.45
C ALA A 133 -13.31 -1.87 2.83
N GLU A 134 -13.62 -2.73 3.80
CA GLU A 134 -13.00 -2.69 5.12
C GLU A 134 -11.68 -3.46 5.14
N VAL A 135 -10.68 -2.94 5.86
CA VAL A 135 -9.41 -3.62 6.07
C VAL A 135 -9.64 -4.84 6.94
N SER A 136 -9.21 -6.00 6.46
CA SER A 136 -9.27 -7.26 7.21
C SER A 136 -8.00 -7.59 7.96
N SER A 137 -6.84 -7.12 7.50
CA SER A 137 -5.55 -7.16 8.19
C SER A 137 -4.59 -6.14 7.59
N TYR A 138 -3.57 -5.76 8.35
CA TYR A 138 -2.59 -4.76 7.94
C TYR A 138 -1.17 -5.10 8.44
N CYS A 139 -0.15 -4.51 7.79
CA CYS A 139 1.21 -4.52 8.29
C CYS A 139 1.93 -3.23 7.92
N GLY A 140 2.50 -2.58 8.92
CA GLY A 140 3.31 -1.37 8.79
C GLY A 140 4.81 -1.62 8.80
N ASP A 141 5.24 -2.86 9.01
CA ASP A 141 6.63 -3.29 9.09
C ASP A 141 7.00 -4.17 7.90
N LYS A 142 8.00 -3.72 7.13
CA LYS A 142 8.45 -4.42 5.93
C LYS A 142 9.03 -5.80 6.24
N ASN A 143 9.79 -5.92 7.33
CA ASN A 143 10.45 -7.17 7.68
C ASN A 143 9.43 -8.23 8.10
N GLU A 144 8.42 -7.82 8.86
CA GLU A 144 7.28 -8.66 9.24
C GLU A 144 6.42 -9.05 8.03
N PHE A 145 6.17 -8.10 7.11
CA PHE A 145 5.43 -8.40 5.88
C PHE A 145 6.14 -9.40 4.99
N LEU A 146 7.45 -9.21 4.77
CA LEU A 146 8.23 -10.10 3.91
C LEU A 146 8.47 -11.46 4.58
N GLY A 147 8.78 -11.45 5.88
CA GLY A 147 9.21 -12.64 6.61
C GLY A 147 10.67 -13.03 6.36
N SER A 148 11.20 -13.82 7.27
CA SER A 148 12.58 -14.32 7.18
C SER A 148 12.76 -15.29 6.02
N TYR A 149 13.76 -15.05 5.20
CA TYR A 149 14.09 -15.84 3.99
C TYR A 149 13.05 -15.78 2.86
N HIS A 150 12.03 -14.91 2.97
CA HIS A 150 11.09 -14.61 1.92
C HIS A 150 11.49 -13.32 1.18
N GLY A 151 10.94 -13.12 0.00
CA GLY A 151 11.14 -11.93 -0.82
C GLY A 151 9.83 -11.42 -1.40
N TYR A 152 9.89 -10.34 -2.18
CA TYR A 152 8.71 -9.72 -2.80
C TYR A 152 7.88 -10.66 -3.68
N GLY A 153 8.47 -11.70 -4.26
CA GLY A 153 7.75 -12.70 -5.05
C GLY A 153 6.96 -13.70 -4.20
N ASN A 154 7.20 -13.74 -2.88
CA ASN A 154 6.59 -14.70 -1.96
C ASN A 154 6.57 -14.16 -0.52
N PRO A 155 5.96 -12.99 -0.26
CA PRO A 155 5.92 -12.43 1.08
C PRO A 155 5.14 -13.33 2.04
N GLU A 156 5.64 -13.52 3.24
CA GLU A 156 5.03 -14.38 4.25
C GLU A 156 3.61 -13.93 4.60
N GLY A 157 3.37 -12.63 4.77
CA GLY A 157 2.04 -12.09 5.04
C GLY A 157 0.99 -12.43 3.96
N ILE A 158 1.41 -12.53 2.69
CA ILE A 158 0.52 -12.94 1.61
C ILE A 158 0.32 -14.46 1.58
N VAL A 159 1.39 -15.23 1.83
CA VAL A 159 1.32 -16.70 1.84
C VAL A 159 0.46 -17.20 2.99
N CYS A 160 0.59 -16.61 4.16
CA CYS A 160 -0.21 -16.93 5.35
C CYS A 160 -1.66 -16.42 5.22
N GLY A 161 -1.92 -15.45 4.34
CA GLY A 161 -3.25 -14.86 4.17
C GLY A 161 -3.68 -13.93 5.31
N ASP A 162 -2.73 -13.52 6.14
CA ASP A 162 -2.88 -12.61 7.25
C ASP A 162 -1.62 -11.75 7.39
N LEU A 163 -1.77 -10.44 7.47
CA LEU A 163 -0.67 -9.50 7.54
C LEU A 163 -0.16 -9.28 8.99
N GLY A 164 -0.83 -9.86 10.00
CA GLY A 164 -0.39 -9.91 11.39
C GLY A 164 -0.71 -8.69 12.25
N ASP A 165 -1.39 -7.67 11.69
CA ASP A 165 -1.85 -6.45 12.39
C ASP A 165 -0.75 -5.73 13.18
N LYS A 166 0.41 -5.54 12.53
CA LYS A 166 1.60 -4.92 13.14
C LYS A 166 1.86 -3.53 12.59
N THR A 167 2.41 -2.69 13.44
CA THR A 167 2.99 -1.39 13.10
C THR A 167 4.50 -1.43 13.28
N SER A 168 5.24 -0.54 12.62
CA SER A 168 6.68 -0.39 12.81
C SER A 168 7.00 0.75 13.77
N TYR A 169 8.10 0.58 14.47
CA TYR A 169 8.72 1.62 15.28
C TYR A 169 10.23 1.49 15.20
N ASN A 170 10.89 2.49 14.62
CA ASN A 170 12.34 2.47 14.35
C ASN A 170 12.78 1.31 13.43
N GLU A 171 11.92 0.93 12.49
CA GLU A 171 12.15 -0.13 11.53
C GLU A 171 11.80 0.32 10.10
N ASN A 172 12.00 -0.56 9.12
CA ASN A 172 11.62 -0.28 7.74
C ASN A 172 10.11 -0.22 7.60
N SER A 173 9.59 0.98 7.38
CA SER A 173 8.16 1.23 7.28
C SER A 173 7.60 0.82 5.91
N CYS A 174 6.43 0.19 5.93
CA CYS A 174 5.64 -0.08 4.74
C CYS A 174 4.15 0.17 5.01
N GLY A 175 3.36 0.20 3.94
CA GLY A 175 1.92 0.12 3.98
C GLY A 175 1.49 -1.18 3.31
N ALA A 176 1.03 -2.16 4.08
CA ALA A 176 0.40 -3.36 3.57
C ALA A 176 -1.02 -3.45 4.14
N LEU A 177 -2.02 -3.52 3.26
CA LEU A 177 -3.43 -3.61 3.63
C LEU A 177 -4.08 -4.75 2.87
N SER A 178 -4.92 -5.53 3.55
CA SER A 178 -5.73 -6.58 2.94
C SER A 178 -7.20 -6.39 3.22
N CYS A 179 -8.05 -6.78 2.26
CA CYS A 179 -9.49 -6.92 2.46
C CYS A 179 -9.97 -8.25 1.91
N LYS A 180 -11.08 -8.75 2.48
CA LYS A 180 -11.75 -9.97 2.02
C LYS A 180 -12.99 -9.58 1.24
N ILE A 181 -13.14 -10.15 0.06
CA ILE A 181 -14.33 -9.96 -0.78
C ILE A 181 -14.90 -11.30 -1.21
N THR A 182 -16.21 -11.31 -1.39
CA THR A 182 -16.92 -12.44 -1.99
C THR A 182 -17.52 -11.96 -3.30
N LEU A 183 -17.32 -12.72 -4.37
CA LEU A 183 -17.84 -12.45 -5.72
C LEU A 183 -18.72 -13.61 -6.18
N LYS A 184 -19.97 -13.34 -6.51
CA LYS A 184 -20.83 -14.30 -7.20
C LYS A 184 -20.32 -14.57 -8.61
N ALA A 185 -20.84 -15.62 -9.26
CA ALA A 185 -20.56 -15.88 -10.67
C ALA A 185 -20.89 -14.64 -11.54
N GLY A 186 -19.95 -14.21 -12.35
CA GLY A 186 -20.08 -13.03 -13.24
C GLY A 186 -20.00 -11.68 -12.53
N GLU A 187 -19.83 -11.62 -11.22
CA GLU A 187 -19.78 -10.36 -10.47
C GLU A 187 -18.42 -9.67 -10.61
N THR A 188 -18.47 -8.34 -10.73
CA THR A 188 -17.29 -7.46 -10.67
C THR A 188 -17.38 -6.56 -9.45
N ARG A 189 -16.27 -6.41 -8.75
CA ARG A 189 -16.14 -5.44 -7.65
C ARG A 189 -14.89 -4.60 -7.84
N THR A 190 -15.02 -3.31 -7.51
CA THR A 190 -13.91 -2.36 -7.55
C THR A 190 -13.64 -1.85 -6.15
N ILE A 191 -12.35 -1.83 -5.77
CA ILE A 191 -11.81 -1.18 -4.59
C ILE A 191 -10.69 -0.25 -5.04
N ALA A 192 -10.21 0.63 -4.17
CA ALA A 192 -9.06 1.46 -4.47
C ALA A 192 -8.06 1.49 -3.31
N PHE A 193 -6.77 1.34 -3.62
CA PHE A 193 -5.70 1.73 -2.72
C PHE A 193 -5.26 3.14 -3.07
N LEU A 194 -4.91 3.92 -2.04
CA LEU A 194 -4.47 5.30 -2.16
C LEU A 194 -3.12 5.46 -1.49
N LEU A 195 -2.13 5.93 -2.25
CA LEU A 195 -0.78 6.23 -1.75
C LEU A 195 -0.53 7.72 -1.86
N GLY A 196 -0.20 8.38 -0.76
CA GLY A 196 -0.01 9.81 -0.81
C GLY A 196 0.74 10.40 0.37
N MET A 197 0.85 11.72 0.33
CA MET A 197 1.48 12.53 1.35
C MET A 197 0.59 13.71 1.67
N LYS A 198 0.16 13.83 2.92
CA LYS A 198 -0.74 14.87 3.40
C LYS A 198 -0.46 15.21 4.86
N PRO A 199 -0.80 16.43 5.34
CA PRO A 199 -0.97 16.65 6.77
C PRO A 199 -1.98 15.66 7.34
N SER A 200 -1.77 15.18 8.56
CA SER A 200 -2.58 14.10 9.16
C SER A 200 -4.07 14.40 9.21
N SER A 201 -4.43 15.68 9.38
CA SER A 201 -5.82 16.13 9.38
C SER A 201 -6.56 15.94 8.06
N GLU A 202 -5.84 15.91 6.92
CA GLU A 202 -6.44 15.79 5.59
C GLU A 202 -6.42 14.35 5.04
N ALA A 203 -5.50 13.49 5.50
CA ALA A 203 -5.40 12.11 5.03
C ALA A 203 -6.69 11.30 5.29
N ALA A 204 -7.35 11.57 6.41
CA ALA A 204 -8.62 10.91 6.78
C ALA A 204 -9.78 11.28 5.84
N GLU A 205 -9.77 12.46 5.23
CA GLU A 205 -10.83 12.90 4.31
C GLU A 205 -10.69 12.30 2.91
N VAL A 206 -9.48 11.94 2.52
CA VAL A 206 -9.19 11.37 1.18
C VAL A 206 -9.72 9.94 1.05
N ILE A 207 -9.83 9.21 2.16
CA ILE A 207 -10.16 7.77 2.18
C ILE A 207 -11.64 7.51 2.45
N ARG A 208 -12.42 8.54 2.73
CA ARG A 208 -13.89 8.44 2.88
C ARG A 208 -14.58 8.42 1.52
#